data_85607c70274a0a770850bd9167fcb9bd
#
_entry.id   85607c70274a0a770850bd9167fcb9bd
#
_cell.length_a   1.000
_cell.length_b   1.000
_cell.length_c   1.000
_cell.angle_alpha   90.00
_cell.angle_beta   90.00
_cell.angle_gamma   90.00
#
_symmetry.space_group_name_H-M   'P 1'
#
loop_
_entity.id
_entity.type
_entity.pdbx_description
1 polymer ?
#
loop_
_entity_poly.entity_id
_entity_poly.type
_entity_poly.pdbx_seq_one_letter_code
_entity_poly.pdbx_strand_id
1 'polypeptide(L)' 'MELNKTPPLVRDVLFADEKDNIREEVESVLVNADWWLYTPNTFFEGRTPDDLIGTSEEYRVRDVIRAIKHGMTS' A
#
# COMPACT_ATOMS: atom_id res chain seq x y z
N MET A 1 2.27 29.36 -16.21
CA MET A 1 2.32 28.96 -16.00
C MET A 1 2.12 28.38 -15.70
N GLU A 2 2.24 28.01 -15.47
CA GLU A 2 2.22 27.35 -15.16
C GLU A 2 1.62 26.90 -14.52
N LEU A 3 1.12 27.19 -14.31
CA LEU A 3 0.57 26.88 -13.71
C LEU A 3 -0.05 25.88 -13.67
N ASN A 4 -0.28 25.64 -14.21
CA ASN A 4 -0.76 24.79 -14.30
C ASN A 4 -0.37 23.69 -13.97
N LYS A 5 0.33 23.72 -13.66
CA LYS A 5 0.95 22.87 -13.29
C LYS A 5 0.72 22.49 -12.11
N THR A 6 -0.10 22.48 -11.84
CA THR A 6 -0.47 22.19 -10.77
C THR A 6 -0.29 20.91 -10.54
N PRO A 7 0.04 20.60 -9.73
CA PRO A 7 0.48 19.57 -9.31
C PRO A 7 -0.38 18.65 -8.98
N PRO A 8 -0.65 17.91 -9.31
CA PRO A 8 -1.39 17.05 -9.06
C PRO A 8 -1.09 16.20 -8.25
N LEU A 9 -0.55 16.49 -8.15
CA LEU A 9 0.37 15.92 -8.04
C LEU A 9 0.81 15.78 -6.67
N VAL A 10 0.07 16.26 -5.68
CA VAL A 10 0.23 15.90 -4.33
C VAL A 10 0.16 14.39 -4.25
N ARG A 11 -0.72 13.81 -5.01
CA ARG A 11 -0.84 12.36 -5.03
C ARG A 11 0.40 11.70 -5.57
N ASP A 12 0.96 12.23 -6.64
CA ASP A 12 2.17 11.67 -7.20
C ASP A 12 3.34 11.81 -6.24
N VAL A 13 3.38 12.92 -5.50
CA VAL A 13 4.43 13.12 -4.54
C VAL A 13 4.31 12.13 -3.39
N LEU A 14 3.11 11.89 -2.90
CA LEU A 14 2.92 11.01 -1.76
C LEU A 14 3.24 9.55 -2.09
N PHE A 15 3.01 9.14 -3.32
CA PHE A 15 3.16 7.74 -3.68
C PHE A 15 4.28 7.50 -4.68
N ALA A 16 5.15 8.48 -4.86
CA ALA A 16 6.17 8.39 -5.88
C ALA A 16 7.15 7.23 -5.65
N ASP A 17 7.35 6.84 -4.40
CA ASP A 17 8.27 5.76 -4.08
C ASP A 17 7.58 4.40 -3.93
N GLU A 18 6.29 4.31 -4.25
CA GLU A 18 5.62 3.02 -4.17
C GLU A 18 6.15 2.08 -5.23
N LYS A 19 6.26 0.82 -4.86
CA LYS A 19 6.67 -0.20 -5.81
C LYS A 19 5.47 -0.66 -6.62
N ASP A 20 5.69 -0.99 -7.89
CA ASP A 20 4.61 -1.54 -8.70
C ASP A 20 4.18 -2.91 -8.18
N ASN A 21 5.14 -3.72 -7.75
CA ASN A 21 4.84 -5.03 -7.20
C ASN A 21 4.36 -4.86 -5.77
N ILE A 22 3.15 -5.30 -5.48
CA ILE A 22 2.57 -5.08 -4.17
C ILE A 22 3.34 -5.80 -3.06
N ARG A 23 3.90 -6.97 -3.33
CA ARG A 23 4.67 -7.67 -2.30
C ARG A 23 5.94 -6.93 -1.97
N GLU A 24 6.59 -6.35 -2.99
CA GLU A 24 7.78 -5.53 -2.75
C GLU A 24 7.42 -4.29 -1.94
N GLU A 25 6.26 -3.73 -2.21
CA GLU A 25 5.82 -2.56 -1.45
C GLU A 25 5.60 -2.92 0.02
N VAL A 26 4.97 -4.06 0.28
CA VAL A 26 4.76 -4.52 1.65
C VAL A 26 6.11 -4.72 2.35
N GLU A 27 7.06 -5.33 1.65
CA GLU A 27 8.39 -5.56 2.21
C GLU A 27 9.14 -4.27 2.51
N SER A 28 8.89 -3.24 1.75
CA SER A 28 9.55 -1.95 1.97
C SER A 28 8.97 -1.21 3.17
N VAL A 29 7.77 -1.57 3.59
CA VAL A 29 7.08 -0.88 4.67
C VAL A 29 7.14 -1.66 5.98
N LEU A 30 7.05 -2.97 5.91
CA LEU A 30 6.94 -3.82 7.09
C LEU A 30 8.17 -4.70 7.26
N VAL A 31 8.69 -4.74 8.50
CA VAL A 31 9.84 -5.58 8.80
C VAL A 31 9.48 -7.06 8.69
N ASN A 32 8.32 -7.44 9.17
CA ASN A 32 7.88 -8.83 9.12
C ASN A 32 6.82 -9.01 8.04
N ALA A 33 7.20 -8.65 6.80
CA ALA A 33 6.26 -8.67 5.70
C ALA A 33 5.66 -10.05 5.46
N ASP A 34 6.48 -11.10 5.51
CA ASP A 34 5.98 -12.45 5.26
C ASP A 34 4.94 -12.85 6.30
N TRP A 35 5.20 -12.55 7.57
CA TRP A 35 4.25 -12.87 8.61
C TRP A 35 2.92 -12.17 8.36
N TRP A 36 2.99 -10.88 8.01
CA TRP A 36 1.79 -10.09 7.79
C TRP A 36 1.02 -10.60 6.56
N LEU A 37 1.73 -10.91 5.50
CA LEU A 37 1.10 -11.36 4.26
C LEU A 37 0.32 -12.65 4.42
N TYR A 38 0.79 -13.53 5.31
CA TYR A 38 0.19 -14.86 5.44
C TYR A 38 -0.59 -15.04 6.74
N THR A 39 -0.84 -13.97 7.47
CA THR A 39 -1.64 -14.01 8.69
C THR A 39 -3.04 -13.47 8.42
N PRO A 40 -4.10 -14.18 8.79
CA PRO A 40 -5.46 -13.66 8.62
C PRO A 40 -5.61 -12.29 9.28
N ASN A 41 -6.33 -11.41 8.61
CA ASN A 41 -6.41 -10.01 9.02
C ASN A 41 -7.86 -9.57 9.05
N THR A 42 -8.27 -8.91 10.14
CA THR A 42 -9.65 -8.46 10.27
C THR A 42 -10.02 -7.40 9.24
N PHE A 43 -9.04 -6.64 8.73
CA PHE A 43 -9.32 -5.69 7.66
C PHE A 43 -9.82 -6.39 6.40
N PHE A 44 -9.52 -7.69 6.26
CA PHE A 44 -9.87 -8.45 5.08
C PHE A 44 -10.83 -9.58 5.44
N GLU A 45 -11.63 -9.36 6.46
CA GLU A 45 -12.66 -10.33 6.89
C GLU A 45 -12.07 -11.71 7.19
N GLY A 46 -10.90 -11.72 7.80
CA GLY A 46 -10.26 -12.98 8.19
C GLY A 46 -9.44 -13.62 7.09
N ARG A 47 -9.40 -13.03 5.91
CA ARG A 47 -8.53 -13.52 4.84
C ARG A 47 -7.13 -12.96 5.04
N THR A 48 -6.13 -13.60 4.44
CA THR A 48 -4.78 -13.06 4.50
C THR A 48 -4.62 -11.98 3.43
N PRO A 49 -3.72 -11.02 3.65
CA PRO A 49 -3.44 -10.06 2.57
C PRO A 49 -3.00 -10.75 1.29
N ASP A 50 -2.25 -11.84 1.40
CA ASP A 50 -1.78 -12.58 0.23
C ASP A 50 -2.94 -13.13 -0.60
N ASP A 51 -4.04 -13.48 0.05
CA ASP A 51 -5.22 -13.99 -0.66
C ASP A 51 -5.81 -12.96 -1.61
N LEU A 52 -5.61 -11.68 -1.32
CA LEU A 52 -6.17 -10.62 -2.16
C LEU A 52 -5.23 -10.20 -3.28
N ILE A 53 -3.95 -10.53 -3.17
CA ILE A 53 -2.97 -10.13 -4.18
C ILE A 53 -3.23 -10.94 -5.45
N GLY A 54 -3.24 -10.25 -6.57
CA GLY A 54 -3.54 -10.88 -7.85
C GLY A 54 -5.03 -10.94 -8.15
N THR A 55 -5.87 -10.43 -7.26
CA THR A 55 -7.32 -10.41 -7.46
C THR A 55 -7.77 -8.97 -7.64
N SER A 56 -9.05 -8.79 -7.96
CA SER A 56 -9.61 -7.45 -8.09
C SER A 56 -9.63 -6.68 -6.77
N GLU A 57 -9.34 -7.35 -5.66
CA GLU A 57 -9.30 -6.70 -4.35
C GLU A 57 -7.88 -6.35 -3.90
N GLU A 58 -6.90 -6.51 -4.76
CA GLU A 58 -5.51 -6.19 -4.39
C GLU A 58 -5.37 -4.74 -3.92
N TYR A 59 -6.19 -3.83 -4.43
CA TYR A 59 -6.15 -2.43 -4.04
C TYR A 59 -6.36 -2.26 -2.53
N ARG A 60 -7.08 -3.18 -1.89
CA ARG A 60 -7.33 -3.11 -0.46
C ARG A 60 -6.04 -3.31 0.33
N VAL A 61 -5.18 -4.19 -0.16
CA VAL A 61 -3.88 -4.42 0.46
C VAL A 61 -3.03 -3.16 0.34
N ARG A 62 -3.03 -2.56 -0.84
CA ARG A 62 -2.25 -1.34 -1.06
C ARG A 62 -2.76 -0.19 -0.19
N ASP A 63 -4.07 -0.09 -0.03
CA ASP A 63 -4.65 0.95 0.82
C ASP A 63 -4.21 0.81 2.27
N VAL A 64 -4.19 -0.42 2.80
CA VAL A 64 -3.75 -0.66 4.17
C VAL A 64 -2.28 -0.31 4.31
N ILE A 65 -1.46 -0.70 3.36
CA ILE A 65 -0.03 -0.42 3.40
C ILE A 65 0.22 1.09 3.34
N ARG A 66 -0.54 1.81 2.52
CA ARG A 66 -0.44 3.26 2.48
C ARG A 66 -0.79 3.88 3.82
N ALA A 67 -1.83 3.37 4.45
CA ALA A 67 -2.26 3.89 5.74
C ALA A 67 -1.17 3.67 6.79
N ILE A 68 -0.55 2.51 6.79
CA ILE A 68 0.53 2.22 7.72
C ILE A 68 1.72 3.12 7.45
N LYS A 69 2.11 3.22 6.19
CA LYS A 69 3.29 3.98 5.80
C LYS A 69 3.15 5.45 6.16
N HIS A 70 2.02 6.03 5.87
CA HIS A 70 1.82 7.45 6.07
C HIS A 70 1.31 7.77 7.48
N GLY A 71 0.60 6.85 8.09
CA GLY A 71 0.15 7.02 9.46
C GLY A 71 1.30 7.02 10.45
N MET A 72 2.34 6.25 10.17
CA MET A 72 3.48 6.15 11.08
C MET A 72 4.38 7.38 11.03
N THR A 73 4.24 8.20 10.00
CA THR A 73 5.09 9.38 9.85
C THR A 73 4.43 10.65 10.37
N SER A 74 3.19 10.56 10.76
CA SER A 74 2.45 11.76 11.19
C SER A 74 2.63 12.12 12.65
#